data_f3d684b3b6aeb91152edde43ec394a2f
#
_entry.id   f3d684b3b6aeb91152edde43ec394a2f
#
_cell.length_a   1.000
_cell.length_b   1.000
_cell.length_c   1.000
_cell.angle_alpha   90.00
_cell.angle_beta   90.00
_cell.angle_gamma   90.00
#
_symmetry.space_group_name_H-M   'P 1'
#
loop_
_entity.id
_entity.type
_entity.pdbx_description
1 polymer ?
#
loop_
_entity_poly.entity_id
_entity_poly.type
_entity_poly.pdbx_seq_one_letter_code
_entity_poly.pdbx_strand_id
1 'polypeptide(L)'
;MAIYKFTYLQIYKLFLAAWLLLVGQGAWAVEYGLSTEREQQFMYHWVAARDALDHSQYDAALAQLLFCEQLNPQDALTKEYLGVLYNAINQKEKAFGYLQQAYRLDPAKRWYLYSAALYKSGDKKQHKTLLQVAKRVVKLQPKDEDAWNNLRQAALANDDYKQALKAQDELDKLRGYDGLSALNRYRVYVMAGKPKKALAEIERYLAQDSLNLQFWLFKVQIQEAMHAPFRDCEATYRQILRLDPNHLSALNNYAYLLAIHGGDLRLAESMSQRTIQAQPDNATFLDTYAWILHLQGQDYLAAFYIQKALRNAAEEEKEEIVKHYKIIMKEP
;
A
#
# COMPACT_ATOMS: atom_id res chain seq x y z
N MET A 1 -20.95 -0.69 -1.86
CA MET A 1 -20.09 -0.62 -3.05
C MET A 1 -20.19 0.70 -3.82
N ALA A 2 -20.50 1.83 -3.19
CA ALA A 2 -20.69 3.14 -3.81
C ALA A 2 -19.81 4.27 -3.21
N ILE A 3 -18.95 3.99 -2.25
CA ILE A 3 -18.18 5.02 -1.51
C ILE A 3 -16.77 5.28 -2.08
N TYR A 4 -16.23 4.40 -2.92
CA TYR A 4 -14.85 4.51 -3.42
C TYR A 4 -14.66 5.24 -4.77
N LYS A 5 -15.74 5.57 -5.47
CA LYS A 5 -15.63 6.32 -6.75
C LYS A 5 -15.60 7.84 -6.60
N PHE A 6 -15.92 8.37 -5.42
CA PHE A 6 -16.05 9.81 -5.20
C PHE A 6 -14.75 10.49 -4.75
N THR A 7 -13.78 9.74 -4.23
CA THR A 7 -12.60 10.28 -3.55
C THR A 7 -11.45 10.69 -4.48
N TYR A 8 -11.22 10.01 -5.59
CA TYR A 8 -10.07 10.30 -6.47
C TYR A 8 -10.25 11.59 -7.27
N LEU A 9 -11.44 11.87 -7.78
CA LEU A 9 -11.70 13.09 -8.56
C LEU A 9 -11.79 14.33 -7.66
N GLN A 10 -12.31 14.20 -6.45
CA GLN A 10 -12.35 15.30 -5.47
C GLN A 10 -10.99 15.55 -4.82
N ILE A 11 -10.23 14.51 -4.52
CA ILE A 11 -8.84 14.64 -4.04
C ILE A 11 -7.99 15.28 -5.14
N TYR A 12 -8.17 14.89 -6.40
CA TYR A 12 -7.49 15.52 -7.54
C TYR A 12 -7.89 16.98 -7.72
N LYS A 13 -9.17 17.33 -7.54
CA LYS A 13 -9.68 18.71 -7.57
C LYS A 13 -9.16 19.53 -6.39
N LEU A 14 -9.08 18.98 -5.19
CA LEU A 14 -8.54 19.62 -3.99
C LEU A 14 -7.01 19.78 -4.07
N PHE A 15 -6.29 18.81 -4.61
CA PHE A 15 -4.85 18.93 -4.88
C PHE A 15 -4.57 19.92 -6.01
N LEU A 16 -5.38 19.94 -7.07
CA LEU A 16 -5.25 20.95 -8.11
C LEU A 16 -5.52 22.35 -7.56
N ALA A 17 -6.56 22.53 -6.75
CA ALA A 17 -6.92 23.82 -6.15
C ALA A 17 -5.91 24.28 -5.07
N ALA A 18 -5.44 23.40 -4.20
CA ALA A 18 -4.44 23.74 -3.18
C ALA A 18 -3.06 24.02 -3.81
N TRP A 19 -2.69 23.28 -4.85
CA TRP A 19 -1.45 23.51 -5.57
C TRP A 19 -1.47 24.80 -6.40
N LEU A 20 -2.64 25.15 -6.98
CA LEU A 20 -2.87 26.40 -7.66
C LEU A 20 -2.77 27.62 -6.73
N LEU A 21 -3.10 27.48 -5.44
CA LEU A 21 -2.97 28.54 -4.42
C LEU A 21 -1.53 28.73 -3.92
N LEU A 22 -0.70 27.69 -3.94
CA LEU A 22 0.70 27.73 -3.48
C LEU A 22 1.68 28.32 -4.50
N VAL A 23 1.33 28.41 -5.78
CA VAL A 23 2.14 28.98 -6.86
C VAL A 23 1.76 30.46 -7.12
N GLY A 24 1.25 31.12 -6.09
CA GLY A 24 0.85 32.53 -6.16
C GLY A 24 2.01 33.51 -6.14
N GLN A 25 1.99 34.37 -7.11
CA GLN A 25 2.56 35.73 -7.17
C GLN A 25 4.09 35.87 -7.22
N GLY A 26 4.57 36.21 -8.40
CA GLY A 26 5.70 37.11 -8.59
C GLY A 26 7.09 36.48 -8.63
N ALA A 27 7.46 35.88 -9.76
CA ALA A 27 8.87 35.76 -10.20
C ALA A 27 8.97 35.16 -11.63
N TRP A 28 8.02 35.41 -12.52
CA TRP A 28 7.91 34.66 -13.79
C TRP A 28 8.51 35.35 -15.01
N ALA A 29 8.86 36.62 -14.90
CA ALA A 29 9.14 37.44 -16.09
C ALA A 29 10.61 37.48 -16.54
N VAL A 30 11.57 36.96 -15.79
CA VAL A 30 13.01 37.21 -16.06
C VAL A 30 13.78 36.03 -16.68
N GLU A 31 13.18 34.84 -16.76
CA GLU A 31 13.97 33.62 -17.02
C GLU A 31 13.92 33.07 -18.47
N TYR A 32 13.06 33.60 -19.37
CA TYR A 32 12.80 32.89 -20.64
C TYR A 32 13.35 33.53 -21.93
N GLY A 33 13.95 34.71 -21.88
CA GLY A 33 14.57 35.35 -23.06
C GLY A 33 13.58 35.58 -24.24
N LEU A 34 12.27 35.65 -23.99
CA LEU A 34 11.26 35.99 -24.97
C LEU A 34 11.28 37.47 -25.22
N SER A 35 10.86 37.94 -26.41
CA SER A 35 10.58 39.36 -26.61
C SER A 35 9.40 39.80 -25.73
N THR A 36 9.38 41.06 -25.29
CA THR A 36 8.33 41.62 -24.42
C THR A 36 6.91 41.34 -24.94
N GLU A 37 6.71 41.45 -26.26
CA GLU A 37 5.42 41.13 -26.89
C GLU A 37 5.04 39.66 -26.77
N ARG A 38 6.00 38.77 -26.96
CA ARG A 38 5.80 37.33 -26.86
C ARG A 38 5.55 36.88 -25.43
N GLU A 39 6.17 37.54 -24.45
CA GLU A 39 5.90 37.35 -23.03
C GLU A 39 4.47 37.80 -22.66
N GLN A 40 4.04 38.94 -23.15
CA GLN A 40 2.67 39.43 -22.93
C GLN A 40 1.64 38.46 -23.50
N GLN A 41 1.85 37.97 -24.72
CA GLN A 41 0.97 36.97 -25.34
C GLN A 41 0.96 35.67 -24.54
N PHE A 42 2.14 35.17 -24.10
CA PHE A 42 2.22 34.00 -23.27
C PHE A 42 1.44 34.15 -21.96
N MET A 43 1.62 35.28 -21.28
CA MET A 43 0.92 35.54 -20.00
C MET A 43 -0.59 35.69 -20.22
N TYR A 44 -1.05 36.31 -21.31
CA TYR A 44 -2.46 36.38 -21.63
C TYR A 44 -3.08 34.98 -21.79
N HIS A 45 -2.48 34.11 -22.60
CA HIS A 45 -2.97 32.76 -22.82
C HIS A 45 -2.84 31.88 -21.55
N TRP A 46 -1.79 32.10 -20.75
CA TRP A 46 -1.63 31.41 -19.50
C TRP A 46 -2.74 31.76 -18.48
N VAL A 47 -3.06 33.04 -18.32
CA VAL A 47 -4.15 33.49 -17.44
C VAL A 47 -5.50 32.96 -17.94
N ALA A 48 -5.76 33.03 -19.25
CA ALA A 48 -6.99 32.50 -19.86
C ALA A 48 -7.09 30.95 -19.66
N ALA A 49 -5.98 30.23 -19.76
CA ALA A 49 -5.95 28.80 -19.49
C ALA A 49 -6.30 28.50 -18.02
N ARG A 50 -5.75 29.27 -17.08
CA ARG A 50 -6.06 29.11 -15.64
C ARG A 50 -7.52 29.39 -15.35
N ASP A 51 -8.07 30.48 -15.85
CA ASP A 51 -9.49 30.81 -15.69
C ASP A 51 -10.39 29.69 -16.22
N ALA A 52 -10.09 29.18 -17.42
CA ALA A 52 -10.79 28.03 -17.97
C ALA A 52 -10.70 26.76 -17.11
N LEU A 53 -9.54 26.48 -16.49
CA LEU A 53 -9.36 25.35 -15.56
C LEU A 53 -10.18 25.53 -14.28
N ASP A 54 -10.20 26.72 -13.71
CA ASP A 54 -10.96 27.05 -12.50
C ASP A 54 -12.48 26.86 -12.73
N HIS A 55 -12.93 27.06 -13.95
CA HIS A 55 -14.32 26.83 -14.39
C HIS A 55 -14.54 25.42 -14.99
N SER A 56 -13.58 24.52 -14.93
CA SER A 56 -13.66 23.15 -15.50
C SER A 56 -13.91 23.11 -17.02
N GLN A 57 -13.53 24.14 -17.74
CA GLN A 57 -13.64 24.27 -19.21
C GLN A 57 -12.38 23.66 -19.86
N TYR A 58 -12.26 22.35 -19.84
CA TYR A 58 -11.01 21.65 -20.21
C TYR A 58 -10.59 21.86 -21.67
N ASP A 59 -11.54 21.92 -22.61
CA ASP A 59 -11.21 22.16 -24.02
C ASP A 59 -10.69 23.59 -24.24
N ALA A 60 -11.29 24.59 -23.59
CA ALA A 60 -10.81 25.96 -23.64
C ALA A 60 -9.41 26.09 -23.01
N ALA A 61 -9.19 25.47 -21.83
CA ALA A 61 -7.90 25.45 -21.18
C ALA A 61 -6.84 24.78 -22.07
N LEU A 62 -7.17 23.67 -22.71
CA LEU A 62 -6.27 22.96 -23.62
C LEU A 62 -5.87 23.85 -24.82
N ALA A 63 -6.81 24.53 -25.44
CA ALA A 63 -6.53 25.45 -26.54
C ALA A 63 -5.55 26.55 -26.10
N GLN A 64 -5.80 27.19 -24.96
CA GLN A 64 -4.93 28.26 -24.45
C GLN A 64 -3.53 27.75 -24.10
N LEU A 65 -3.39 26.54 -23.48
CA LEU A 65 -2.08 25.97 -23.17
C LEU A 65 -1.30 25.56 -24.43
N LEU A 66 -1.97 25.14 -25.50
CA LEU A 66 -1.32 24.88 -26.78
C LEU A 66 -0.74 26.16 -27.40
N PHE A 67 -1.41 27.35 -27.24
CA PHE A 67 -0.82 28.62 -27.59
C PHE A 67 0.40 28.96 -26.72
N CYS A 68 0.32 28.73 -25.40
CA CYS A 68 1.48 28.89 -24.52
C CYS A 68 2.66 28.02 -24.99
N GLU A 69 2.42 26.76 -25.38
CA GLU A 69 3.44 25.86 -25.91
C GLU A 69 4.08 26.41 -27.19
N GLN A 70 3.29 26.96 -28.12
CA GLN A 70 3.82 27.57 -29.35
C GLN A 70 4.69 28.79 -29.06
N LEU A 71 4.28 29.60 -28.08
CA LEU A 71 5.02 30.79 -27.67
C LEU A 71 6.29 30.45 -26.89
N ASN A 72 6.24 29.46 -25.99
CA ASN A 72 7.38 28.98 -25.23
C ASN A 72 7.42 27.46 -25.15
N PRO A 73 8.03 26.76 -26.12
CA PRO A 73 8.14 25.31 -26.12
C PRO A 73 8.99 24.74 -24.97
N GLN A 74 9.79 25.59 -24.29
CA GLN A 74 10.67 25.19 -23.19
C GLN A 74 10.06 25.41 -21.81
N ASP A 75 8.81 25.88 -21.74
CA ASP A 75 8.14 26.03 -20.46
C ASP A 75 7.68 24.68 -19.89
N ALA A 76 8.39 24.23 -18.85
CA ALA A 76 8.13 22.95 -18.20
C ALA A 76 6.74 22.88 -17.56
N LEU A 77 6.23 24.02 -17.08
CA LEU A 77 4.93 24.11 -16.43
C LEU A 77 3.79 23.93 -17.43
N THR A 78 3.86 24.60 -18.60
CA THR A 78 2.91 24.39 -19.71
C THR A 78 2.85 22.91 -20.12
N LYS A 79 4.01 22.26 -20.27
CA LYS A 79 4.06 20.83 -20.60
C LYS A 79 3.38 19.96 -19.53
N GLU A 80 3.58 20.26 -18.26
CA GLU A 80 2.94 19.54 -17.16
C GLU A 80 1.42 19.69 -17.20
N TYR A 81 0.90 20.90 -17.38
CA TYR A 81 -0.54 21.15 -17.49
C TYR A 81 -1.16 20.46 -18.71
N LEU A 82 -0.50 20.49 -19.86
CA LEU A 82 -0.92 19.73 -21.04
C LEU A 82 -0.98 18.23 -20.75
N GLY A 83 0.02 17.68 -20.05
CA GLY A 83 0.03 16.28 -19.62
C GLY A 83 -1.16 15.95 -18.71
N VAL A 84 -1.47 16.81 -17.75
CA VAL A 84 -2.61 16.64 -16.84
C VAL A 84 -3.94 16.67 -17.61
N LEU A 85 -4.14 17.65 -18.51
CA LEU A 85 -5.36 17.77 -19.31
C LEU A 85 -5.55 16.61 -20.27
N TYR A 86 -4.51 16.19 -20.98
CA TYR A 86 -4.61 15.02 -21.85
C TYR A 86 -4.94 13.74 -21.07
N ASN A 87 -4.45 13.61 -19.84
CA ASN A 87 -4.85 12.49 -18.97
C ASN A 87 -6.32 12.59 -18.55
N ALA A 88 -6.83 13.80 -18.27
CA ALA A 88 -8.22 14.03 -17.87
C ALA A 88 -9.21 13.67 -19.00
N ILE A 89 -8.84 13.90 -20.26
CA ILE A 89 -9.64 13.53 -21.44
C ILE A 89 -9.28 12.14 -21.99
N ASN A 90 -8.60 11.31 -21.17
CA ASN A 90 -8.24 9.91 -21.47
C ASN A 90 -7.31 9.71 -22.70
N GLN A 91 -6.52 10.72 -23.09
CA GLN A 91 -5.48 10.61 -24.11
C GLN A 91 -4.12 10.27 -23.46
N LYS A 92 -3.98 9.05 -22.98
CA LYS A 92 -2.87 8.61 -22.11
C LYS A 92 -1.48 8.73 -22.73
N GLU A 93 -1.35 8.44 -24.03
CA GLU A 93 -0.08 8.51 -24.75
C GLU A 93 0.42 9.95 -24.85
N LYS A 94 -0.46 10.90 -25.19
CA LYS A 94 -0.10 12.32 -25.22
C LYS A 94 0.22 12.83 -23.82
N ALA A 95 -0.60 12.47 -22.82
CA ALA A 95 -0.36 12.82 -21.43
C ALA A 95 1.05 12.39 -20.98
N PHE A 96 1.41 11.13 -21.25
CA PHE A 96 2.72 10.60 -20.91
C PHE A 96 3.86 11.36 -21.61
N GLY A 97 3.71 11.65 -22.91
CA GLY A 97 4.69 12.41 -23.70
C GLY A 97 4.93 13.81 -23.12
N TYR A 98 3.87 14.52 -22.76
CA TYR A 98 3.98 15.86 -22.16
C TYR A 98 4.59 15.84 -20.76
N LEU A 99 4.20 14.88 -19.90
CA LEU A 99 4.82 14.73 -18.56
C LEU A 99 6.30 14.39 -18.65
N GLN A 100 6.70 13.57 -19.63
CA GLN A 100 8.11 13.28 -19.89
C GLN A 100 8.88 14.54 -20.33
N GLN A 101 8.30 15.37 -21.18
CA GLN A 101 8.91 16.64 -21.59
C GLN A 101 9.05 17.59 -20.41
N ALA A 102 8.00 17.76 -19.59
CA ALA A 102 8.04 18.57 -18.38
C ALA A 102 9.19 18.14 -17.45
N TYR A 103 9.30 16.82 -17.18
CA TYR A 103 10.40 16.28 -16.38
C TYR A 103 11.79 16.54 -16.99
N ARG A 104 11.93 16.44 -18.33
CA ARG A 104 13.22 16.70 -18.99
C ARG A 104 13.66 18.15 -18.85
N LEU A 105 12.71 19.09 -18.91
CA LEU A 105 12.95 20.51 -18.80
C LEU A 105 13.26 20.94 -17.35
N ASP A 106 12.52 20.42 -16.39
CA ASP A 106 12.74 20.71 -14.96
C ASP A 106 12.63 19.43 -14.12
N PRO A 107 13.69 18.63 -14.03
CA PRO A 107 13.67 17.37 -13.29
C PRO A 107 13.42 17.53 -11.79
N ALA A 108 13.81 18.65 -11.21
CA ALA A 108 13.67 18.89 -9.78
C ALA A 108 12.22 19.18 -9.39
N LYS A 109 11.46 19.91 -10.24
CA LYS A 109 10.10 20.32 -9.91
C LYS A 109 9.01 19.46 -10.57
N ARG A 110 9.31 18.77 -11.70
CA ARG A 110 8.30 18.12 -12.56
C ARG A 110 8.39 16.58 -12.58
N TRP A 111 9.02 15.99 -11.59
CA TRP A 111 9.22 14.53 -11.54
C TRP A 111 7.98 13.75 -11.08
N TYR A 112 7.15 14.35 -10.23
CA TYR A 112 6.10 13.63 -9.50
C TYR A 112 5.06 12.96 -10.42
N LEU A 113 4.44 13.75 -11.30
CA LEU A 113 3.42 13.23 -12.21
C LEU A 113 4.01 12.25 -13.25
N TYR A 114 5.23 12.52 -13.72
CA TYR A 114 5.92 11.60 -14.62
C TYR A 114 6.24 10.27 -13.92
N SER A 115 6.72 10.29 -12.69
CA SER A 115 6.94 9.09 -11.89
C SER A 115 5.65 8.31 -11.66
N ALA A 116 4.56 9.00 -11.34
CA ALA A 116 3.25 8.37 -11.16
C ALA A 116 2.74 7.70 -12.45
N ALA A 117 2.96 8.32 -13.61
CA ALA A 117 2.60 7.75 -14.91
C ALA A 117 3.43 6.51 -15.24
N LEU A 118 4.74 6.54 -14.98
CA LEU A 118 5.64 5.40 -15.13
C LEU A 118 5.25 4.22 -14.23
N TYR A 119 4.90 4.50 -12.98
CA TYR A 119 4.48 3.47 -12.02
C TYR A 119 3.17 2.78 -12.44
N LYS A 120 2.17 3.57 -12.86
CA LYS A 120 0.85 3.05 -13.25
C LYS A 120 0.85 2.22 -14.53
N SER A 121 1.88 2.33 -15.35
CA SER A 121 1.94 1.59 -16.62
C SER A 121 2.00 0.07 -16.43
N GLY A 122 2.57 -0.40 -15.30
CA GLY A 122 2.80 -1.82 -15.03
C GLY A 122 3.87 -2.47 -15.93
N ASP A 123 4.46 -1.72 -16.86
CA ASP A 123 5.47 -2.21 -17.79
C ASP A 123 6.87 -2.21 -17.16
N LYS A 124 7.56 -3.36 -17.22
CA LYS A 124 8.92 -3.53 -16.67
C LYS A 124 9.94 -2.52 -17.21
N LYS A 125 9.82 -2.13 -18.49
CA LYS A 125 10.71 -1.11 -19.09
C LYS A 125 10.48 0.25 -18.46
N GLN A 126 9.21 0.61 -18.23
CA GLN A 126 8.85 1.87 -17.57
C GLN A 126 9.22 1.86 -16.09
N HIS A 127 9.11 0.72 -15.39
CA HIS A 127 9.61 0.59 -14.03
C HIS A 127 11.13 0.79 -13.92
N LYS A 128 11.92 0.31 -14.90
CA LYS A 128 13.37 0.62 -14.95
C LYS A 128 13.61 2.12 -15.15
N THR A 129 12.84 2.76 -16.02
CA THR A 129 12.91 4.22 -16.22
C THR A 129 12.54 4.97 -14.96
N LEU A 130 11.48 4.55 -14.26
CA LEU A 130 11.07 5.11 -12.97
C LEU A 130 12.21 5.05 -11.94
N LEU A 131 12.92 3.93 -11.85
CA LEU A 131 14.06 3.79 -10.94
C LEU A 131 15.20 4.77 -11.28
N GLN A 132 15.46 4.99 -12.57
CA GLN A 132 16.46 5.98 -13.01
C GLN A 132 16.04 7.42 -12.69
N VAL A 133 14.76 7.75 -12.95
CA VAL A 133 14.16 9.04 -12.59
C VAL A 133 14.30 9.28 -11.08
N ALA A 134 13.85 8.34 -10.27
CA ALA A 134 13.88 8.45 -8.81
C ALA A 134 15.31 8.61 -8.26
N LYS A 135 16.29 7.84 -8.79
CA LYS A 135 17.71 8.00 -8.43
C LYS A 135 18.28 9.38 -8.79
N ARG A 136 17.81 9.98 -9.86
CA ARG A 136 18.22 11.34 -10.26
C ARG A 136 17.60 12.38 -9.32
N VAL A 137 16.31 12.24 -9.00
CA VAL A 137 15.58 13.20 -8.18
C VAL A 137 16.15 13.28 -6.77
N VAL A 138 16.44 12.17 -6.10
CA VAL A 138 17.04 12.20 -4.75
C VAL A 138 18.45 12.83 -4.72
N LYS A 139 19.18 12.82 -5.84
CA LYS A 139 20.45 13.56 -5.95
C LYS A 139 20.24 15.07 -6.05
N LEU A 140 19.18 15.49 -6.72
CA LEU A 140 18.82 16.91 -6.85
C LEU A 140 18.16 17.45 -5.59
N GLN A 141 17.40 16.61 -4.89
CA GLN A 141 16.60 16.95 -3.72
C GLN A 141 16.83 15.97 -2.55
N PRO A 142 18.05 15.95 -1.95
CA PRO A 142 18.39 14.94 -0.94
C PRO A 142 17.65 15.09 0.40
N LYS A 143 16.97 16.21 0.62
CA LYS A 143 16.16 16.47 1.82
C LYS A 143 14.66 16.31 1.59
N ASP A 144 14.24 15.98 0.38
CA ASP A 144 12.83 15.79 0.02
C ASP A 144 12.40 14.35 0.33
N GLU A 145 11.50 14.21 1.31
CA GLU A 145 10.95 12.93 1.72
C GLU A 145 10.16 12.24 0.60
N ASP A 146 9.41 13.00 -0.21
CA ASP A 146 8.64 12.45 -1.32
C ASP A 146 9.56 11.88 -2.40
N ALA A 147 10.71 12.49 -2.64
CA ALA A 147 11.72 11.96 -3.55
C ALA A 147 12.26 10.60 -3.07
N TRP A 148 12.56 10.46 -1.76
CA TRP A 148 13.02 9.20 -1.19
C TRP A 148 11.91 8.14 -1.15
N ASN A 149 10.66 8.52 -0.85
CA ASN A 149 9.51 7.62 -0.95
C ASN A 149 9.32 7.11 -2.39
N ASN A 150 9.43 8.00 -3.38
CA ASN A 150 9.40 7.62 -4.79
C ASN A 150 10.53 6.63 -5.15
N LEU A 151 11.75 6.86 -4.66
CA LEU A 151 12.86 5.93 -4.87
C LEU A 151 12.61 4.57 -4.24
N ARG A 152 12.05 4.54 -3.03
CA ARG A 152 11.68 3.28 -2.36
C ARG A 152 10.64 2.50 -3.16
N GLN A 153 9.58 3.17 -3.63
CA GLN A 153 8.55 2.54 -4.46
C GLN A 153 9.09 2.06 -5.81
N ALA A 154 9.90 2.90 -6.47
CA ALA A 154 10.56 2.55 -7.72
C ALA A 154 11.49 1.33 -7.59
N ALA A 155 12.20 1.24 -6.48
CA ALA A 155 13.06 0.10 -6.17
C ALA A 155 12.23 -1.17 -5.94
N LEU A 156 11.12 -1.10 -5.21
CA LEU A 156 10.20 -2.23 -5.01
C LEU A 156 9.59 -2.71 -6.33
N ALA A 157 9.17 -1.80 -7.21
CA ALA A 157 8.63 -2.14 -8.53
C ALA A 157 9.66 -2.84 -9.45
N ASN A 158 10.94 -2.79 -9.09
CA ASN A 158 12.05 -3.46 -9.79
C ASN A 158 12.69 -4.60 -8.97
N ASP A 159 12.05 -5.04 -7.88
CA ASP A 159 12.58 -6.06 -6.96
C ASP A 159 13.98 -5.71 -6.37
N ASP A 160 14.37 -4.43 -6.42
CA ASP A 160 15.63 -3.94 -5.83
C ASP A 160 15.43 -3.64 -4.32
N TYR A 161 15.21 -4.71 -3.56
CA TYR A 161 14.97 -4.63 -2.11
C TYR A 161 16.11 -3.95 -1.35
N LYS A 162 17.34 -4.07 -1.84
CA LYS A 162 18.50 -3.40 -1.23
C LYS A 162 18.41 -1.88 -1.39
N GLN A 163 18.02 -1.41 -2.57
CA GLN A 163 17.84 0.01 -2.82
C GLN A 163 16.61 0.56 -2.07
N ALA A 164 15.53 -0.25 -1.97
CA ALA A 164 14.34 0.12 -1.20
C ALA A 164 14.66 0.34 0.29
N LEU A 165 15.47 -0.54 0.90
CA LEU A 165 15.92 -0.38 2.28
C LEU A 165 16.83 0.84 2.45
N LYS A 166 17.76 1.10 1.50
CA LYS A 166 18.59 2.32 1.53
C LYS A 166 17.75 3.59 1.48
N ALA A 167 16.71 3.61 0.64
CA ALA A 167 15.80 4.75 0.58
C ALA A 167 15.04 4.93 1.90
N GLN A 168 14.64 3.82 2.54
CA GLN A 168 14.03 3.86 3.87
C GLN A 168 15.01 4.35 4.94
N ASP A 169 16.31 4.00 4.85
CA ASP A 169 17.33 4.50 5.77
C ASP A 169 17.46 6.02 5.70
N GLU A 170 17.40 6.61 4.50
CA GLU A 170 17.45 8.08 4.34
C GLU A 170 16.16 8.74 4.84
N LEU A 171 15.00 8.14 4.61
CA LEU A 171 13.72 8.60 5.20
C LEU A 171 13.76 8.61 6.73
N ASP A 172 14.30 7.56 7.34
CA ASP A 172 14.43 7.47 8.79
C ASP A 172 15.40 8.52 9.36
N LYS A 173 16.43 8.93 8.60
CA LYS A 173 17.32 10.05 8.98
C LYS A 173 16.61 11.40 8.93
N LEU A 174 15.68 11.58 7.96
CA LEU A 174 14.96 12.85 7.80
C LEU A 174 13.86 13.04 8.83
N ARG A 175 13.10 12.00 9.15
CA ARG A 175 11.90 12.11 10.00
C ARG A 175 11.92 11.29 11.28
N GLY A 176 12.96 10.49 11.49
CA GLY A 176 13.05 9.54 12.58
C GLY A 176 12.45 8.16 12.24
N TYR A 177 12.80 7.17 13.08
CA TYR A 177 12.25 5.82 12.98
C TYR A 177 10.94 5.73 13.77
N ASP A 178 9.89 5.25 13.12
CA ASP A 178 8.54 5.12 13.66
C ASP A 178 7.86 3.79 13.22
N GLY A 179 6.60 3.61 13.58
CA GLY A 179 5.82 2.44 13.17
C GLY A 179 5.66 2.29 11.66
N LEU A 180 5.58 3.40 10.91
CA LEU A 180 5.52 3.36 9.45
C LEU A 180 6.86 2.90 8.86
N SER A 181 7.97 3.35 9.42
CA SER A 181 9.32 2.90 9.08
C SER A 181 9.48 1.39 9.29
N ALA A 182 9.08 0.91 10.47
CA ALA A 182 9.11 -0.51 10.81
C ALA A 182 8.24 -1.34 9.84
N LEU A 183 7.01 -0.89 9.57
CA LEU A 183 6.09 -1.56 8.64
C LEU A 183 6.66 -1.62 7.21
N ASN A 184 7.25 -0.53 6.74
CA ASN A 184 7.86 -0.49 5.41
C ASN A 184 9.04 -1.46 5.31
N ARG A 185 9.93 -1.51 6.32
CA ARG A 185 11.06 -2.46 6.37
C ARG A 185 10.58 -3.90 6.45
N TYR A 186 9.59 -4.18 7.31
CA TYR A 186 8.93 -5.47 7.40
C TYR A 186 8.45 -5.95 6.03
N ARG A 187 7.67 -5.12 5.33
CA ARG A 187 7.16 -5.45 3.98
C ARG A 187 8.28 -5.75 2.99
N VAL A 188 9.34 -4.94 2.98
CA VAL A 188 10.49 -5.18 2.10
C VAL A 188 11.15 -6.51 2.42
N TYR A 189 11.33 -6.86 3.70
CA TYR A 189 11.93 -8.13 4.08
C TYR A 189 11.05 -9.33 3.73
N VAL A 190 9.72 -9.21 3.89
CA VAL A 190 8.77 -10.26 3.46
C VAL A 190 8.85 -10.46 1.95
N MET A 191 8.75 -9.39 1.15
CA MET A 191 8.86 -9.46 -0.31
C MET A 191 10.22 -10.02 -0.77
N ALA A 192 11.28 -9.75 -0.03
CA ALA A 192 12.63 -10.27 -0.31
C ALA A 192 12.84 -11.73 0.13
N GLY A 193 11.83 -12.42 0.68
CA GLY A 193 11.95 -13.77 1.21
C GLY A 193 12.90 -13.87 2.41
N LYS A 194 12.96 -12.84 3.26
CA LYS A 194 13.86 -12.76 4.42
C LYS A 194 13.08 -12.70 5.75
N PRO A 195 12.30 -13.74 6.09
CA PRO A 195 11.39 -13.71 7.22
C PRO A 195 12.09 -13.48 8.57
N LYS A 196 13.32 -14.00 8.77
CA LYS A 196 14.09 -13.73 9.99
C LYS A 196 14.39 -12.24 10.18
N LYS A 197 14.66 -11.50 9.09
CA LYS A 197 14.88 -10.05 9.16
C LYS A 197 13.57 -9.29 9.36
N ALA A 198 12.48 -9.79 8.76
CA ALA A 198 11.14 -9.25 8.99
C ALA A 198 10.76 -9.37 10.47
N LEU A 199 10.98 -10.52 11.09
CA LEU A 199 10.73 -10.76 12.52
C LEU A 199 11.57 -9.81 13.40
N ALA A 200 12.88 -9.72 13.13
CA ALA A 200 13.77 -8.83 13.89
C ALA A 200 13.34 -7.36 13.82
N GLU A 201 12.81 -6.92 12.68
CA GLU A 201 12.29 -5.54 12.52
C GLU A 201 11.01 -5.30 13.33
N ILE A 202 10.11 -6.29 13.35
CA ILE A 202 8.89 -6.25 14.19
C ILE A 202 9.28 -6.19 15.66
N GLU A 203 10.21 -7.03 16.10
CA GLU A 203 10.68 -7.07 17.50
C GLU A 203 11.37 -5.77 17.91
N ARG A 204 12.16 -5.17 17.01
CA ARG A 204 12.77 -3.86 17.22
C ARG A 204 11.73 -2.78 17.51
N TYR A 205 10.62 -2.77 16.74
CA TYR A 205 9.56 -1.78 16.97
C TYR A 205 8.77 -2.08 18.24
N LEU A 206 8.44 -3.36 18.52
CA LEU A 206 7.73 -3.75 19.73
C LEU A 206 8.53 -3.46 21.02
N ALA A 207 9.86 -3.35 20.94
CA ALA A 207 10.68 -2.88 22.05
C ALA A 207 10.46 -1.38 22.36
N GLN A 208 9.96 -0.59 21.41
CA GLN A 208 9.62 0.82 21.59
C GLN A 208 8.13 1.01 21.93
N ASP A 209 7.26 0.23 21.31
CA ASP A 209 5.80 0.29 21.49
C ASP A 209 5.25 -1.14 21.68
N SER A 210 5.35 -1.63 22.91
CA SER A 210 4.90 -2.99 23.29
C SER A 210 3.38 -3.15 23.34
N LEU A 211 2.61 -2.05 23.22
CA LEU A 211 1.15 -2.08 23.23
C LEU A 211 0.54 -2.11 21.82
N ASN A 212 1.36 -2.09 20.77
CA ASN A 212 0.88 -2.08 19.41
C ASN A 212 0.40 -3.47 18.95
N LEU A 213 -0.92 -3.69 19.07
CA LEU A 213 -1.58 -4.95 18.72
C LEU A 213 -1.26 -5.40 17.28
N GLN A 214 -1.24 -4.45 16.32
CA GLN A 214 -0.99 -4.80 14.91
C GLN A 214 0.39 -5.40 14.69
N PHE A 215 1.42 -4.93 15.40
CA PHE A 215 2.77 -5.49 15.29
C PHE A 215 2.88 -6.86 15.96
N TRP A 216 2.13 -7.13 17.04
CA TRP A 216 2.01 -8.48 17.61
C TRP A 216 1.34 -9.45 16.62
N LEU A 217 0.32 -9.01 15.89
CA LEU A 217 -0.30 -9.80 14.83
C LEU A 217 0.68 -10.09 13.67
N PHE A 218 1.48 -9.11 13.24
CA PHE A 218 2.54 -9.37 12.26
C PHE A 218 3.60 -10.33 12.80
N LYS A 219 3.94 -10.23 14.09
CA LYS A 219 4.90 -11.14 14.73
C LYS A 219 4.44 -12.58 14.63
N VAL A 220 3.22 -12.88 15.06
CA VAL A 220 2.71 -14.25 15.02
C VAL A 220 2.61 -14.79 13.60
N GLN A 221 2.14 -13.99 12.64
CA GLN A 221 2.08 -14.39 11.22
C GLN A 221 3.44 -14.83 10.68
N ILE A 222 4.50 -14.07 10.98
CA ILE A 222 5.85 -14.41 10.54
C ILE A 222 6.38 -15.65 11.30
N GLN A 223 6.09 -15.79 12.58
CA GLN A 223 6.48 -16.95 13.36
C GLN A 223 5.84 -18.23 12.80
N GLU A 224 4.54 -18.20 12.48
CA GLU A 224 3.84 -19.32 11.86
C GLU A 224 4.39 -19.66 10.47
N ALA A 225 4.59 -18.65 9.62
CA ALA A 225 5.17 -18.84 8.29
C ALA A 225 6.61 -19.39 8.32
N MET A 226 7.33 -19.20 9.42
CA MET A 226 8.68 -19.76 9.64
C MET A 226 8.66 -21.11 10.36
N HIS A 227 7.49 -21.65 10.69
CA HIS A 227 7.36 -22.81 11.57
C HIS A 227 8.16 -22.66 12.88
N ALA A 228 8.03 -21.49 13.51
CA ALA A 228 8.70 -21.19 14.76
C ALA A 228 8.26 -22.16 15.86
N PRO A 229 9.07 -22.36 16.92
CA PRO A 229 8.70 -23.23 18.03
C PRO A 229 7.35 -22.86 18.63
N PHE A 230 6.55 -23.86 18.99
CA PHE A 230 5.22 -23.68 19.60
C PHE A 230 5.24 -22.65 20.73
N ARG A 231 6.23 -22.71 21.63
CA ARG A 231 6.33 -21.77 22.77
C ARG A 231 6.43 -20.30 22.35
N ASP A 232 7.08 -20.04 21.22
CA ASP A 232 7.27 -18.66 20.73
C ASP A 232 5.95 -18.10 20.18
N CYS A 233 5.23 -18.91 19.40
CA CYS A 233 3.90 -18.55 18.89
C CYS A 233 2.90 -18.41 20.06
N GLU A 234 2.90 -19.35 20.99
CA GLU A 234 2.08 -19.33 22.20
C GLU A 234 2.27 -18.03 22.99
N ALA A 235 3.52 -17.65 23.27
CA ALA A 235 3.84 -16.43 24.00
C ALA A 235 3.31 -15.18 23.28
N THR A 236 3.39 -15.17 21.94
CA THR A 236 2.88 -14.08 21.12
C THR A 236 1.36 -14.02 21.14
N TYR A 237 0.65 -15.16 21.01
CA TYR A 237 -0.83 -15.20 21.13
C TYR A 237 -1.32 -14.77 22.52
N ARG A 238 -0.65 -15.21 23.57
CA ARG A 238 -0.96 -14.77 24.94
C ARG A 238 -0.84 -13.25 25.09
N GLN A 239 0.16 -12.64 24.43
CA GLN A 239 0.30 -11.18 24.45
C GLN A 239 -0.78 -10.48 23.64
N ILE A 240 -1.14 -11.00 22.47
CA ILE A 240 -2.26 -10.50 21.66
C ILE A 240 -3.56 -10.52 22.48
N LEU A 241 -3.88 -11.64 23.11
CA LEU A 241 -5.11 -11.80 23.90
C LEU A 241 -5.07 -11.04 25.24
N ARG A 242 -3.89 -10.63 25.71
CA ARG A 242 -3.79 -9.68 26.83
C ARG A 242 -4.17 -8.27 26.40
N LEU A 243 -3.79 -7.86 25.18
CA LEU A 243 -4.12 -6.54 24.62
C LEU A 243 -5.57 -6.47 24.14
N ASP A 244 -6.04 -7.51 23.49
CA ASP A 244 -7.44 -7.66 23.05
C ASP A 244 -7.96 -9.07 23.36
N PRO A 245 -8.60 -9.26 24.54
CA PRO A 245 -9.13 -10.55 24.96
C PRO A 245 -10.21 -11.14 24.05
N ASN A 246 -10.83 -10.31 23.20
CA ASN A 246 -11.93 -10.70 22.31
C ASN A 246 -11.51 -10.77 20.84
N HIS A 247 -10.22 -10.73 20.54
CA HIS A 247 -9.71 -10.83 19.16
C HIS A 247 -10.00 -12.22 18.56
N LEU A 248 -11.10 -12.34 17.82
CA LEU A 248 -11.64 -13.64 17.38
C LEU A 248 -10.63 -14.48 16.60
N SER A 249 -9.92 -13.89 15.63
CA SER A 249 -8.90 -14.63 14.86
C SER A 249 -7.76 -15.14 15.75
N ALA A 250 -7.33 -14.35 16.74
CA ALA A 250 -6.29 -14.79 17.66
C ALA A 250 -6.77 -15.92 18.59
N LEU A 251 -8.02 -15.84 19.08
CA LEU A 251 -8.64 -16.92 19.85
C LEU A 251 -8.70 -18.21 19.03
N ASN A 252 -9.18 -18.13 17.79
CA ASN A 252 -9.27 -19.28 16.91
C ASN A 252 -7.90 -19.91 16.62
N ASN A 253 -6.95 -19.08 16.17
CA ASN A 253 -5.64 -19.57 15.75
C ASN A 253 -4.82 -20.11 16.94
N TYR A 254 -4.95 -19.50 18.12
CA TYR A 254 -4.30 -20.03 19.32
C TYR A 254 -4.96 -21.34 19.79
N ALA A 255 -6.27 -21.45 19.72
CA ALA A 255 -6.99 -22.68 20.01
C ALA A 255 -6.54 -23.81 19.06
N TYR A 256 -6.43 -23.54 17.77
CA TYR A 256 -5.91 -24.47 16.78
C TYR A 256 -4.44 -24.85 17.05
N LEU A 257 -3.61 -23.88 17.35
CA LEU A 257 -2.19 -24.12 17.69
C LEU A 257 -2.04 -25.06 18.89
N LEU A 258 -2.84 -24.84 19.95
CA LEU A 258 -2.86 -25.75 21.11
C LEU A 258 -3.30 -27.17 20.69
N ALA A 259 -4.33 -27.29 19.88
CA ALA A 259 -4.88 -28.58 19.44
C ALA A 259 -3.85 -29.40 18.66
N ILE A 260 -3.16 -28.81 17.69
CA ILE A 260 -2.19 -29.53 16.84
C ILE A 260 -0.85 -29.85 17.54
N HIS A 261 -0.52 -29.15 18.62
CA HIS A 261 0.71 -29.39 19.38
C HIS A 261 0.49 -30.14 20.69
N GLY A 262 -0.68 -30.72 20.93
CA GLY A 262 -0.98 -31.47 22.13
C GLY A 262 -1.00 -30.62 23.41
N GLY A 263 -1.35 -29.35 23.29
CA GLY A 263 -1.51 -28.42 24.40
C GLY A 263 -2.81 -28.64 25.18
N ASP A 264 -3.22 -27.63 25.96
CA ASP A 264 -4.44 -27.70 26.80
C ASP A 264 -5.71 -27.62 25.90
N LEU A 265 -6.30 -28.79 25.64
CA LEU A 265 -7.52 -28.91 24.84
C LEU A 265 -8.76 -28.26 25.50
N ARG A 266 -8.80 -28.13 26.84
CA ARG A 266 -9.92 -27.44 27.53
C ARG A 266 -9.83 -25.94 27.28
N LEU A 267 -8.63 -25.37 27.37
CA LEU A 267 -8.40 -23.98 27.03
C LEU A 267 -8.69 -23.71 25.54
N ALA A 268 -8.26 -24.58 24.66
CA ALA A 268 -8.53 -24.50 23.22
C ALA A 268 -10.06 -24.50 22.93
N GLU A 269 -10.79 -25.42 23.56
CA GLU A 269 -12.24 -25.51 23.44
C GLU A 269 -12.93 -24.21 23.92
N SER A 270 -12.56 -23.72 25.10
CA SER A 270 -13.12 -22.47 25.66
C SER A 270 -12.93 -21.27 24.73
N MET A 271 -11.75 -21.14 24.11
CA MET A 271 -11.48 -20.08 23.15
C MET A 271 -12.28 -20.25 21.86
N SER A 272 -12.35 -21.48 21.32
CA SER A 272 -13.06 -21.79 20.12
C SER A 272 -14.58 -21.67 20.29
N GLN A 273 -15.13 -21.99 21.47
CA GLN A 273 -16.55 -21.73 21.77
C GLN A 273 -16.89 -20.23 21.69
N ARG A 274 -16.01 -19.36 22.17
CA ARG A 274 -16.21 -17.91 22.07
C ARG A 274 -16.23 -17.44 20.62
N THR A 275 -15.43 -18.03 19.74
CA THR A 275 -15.40 -17.66 18.31
C THR A 275 -16.68 -18.07 17.61
N ILE A 276 -17.18 -19.30 17.81
CA ILE A 276 -18.44 -19.77 17.21
C ILE A 276 -19.68 -19.11 17.81
N GLN A 277 -19.64 -18.66 19.07
CA GLN A 277 -20.72 -17.85 19.65
C GLN A 277 -20.79 -16.45 19.02
N ALA A 278 -19.64 -15.85 18.74
CA ALA A 278 -19.57 -14.53 18.10
C ALA A 278 -19.90 -14.58 16.61
N GLN A 279 -19.48 -15.67 15.92
CA GLN A 279 -19.70 -15.87 14.49
C GLN A 279 -20.11 -17.33 14.21
N PRO A 280 -21.39 -17.68 14.42
CA PRO A 280 -21.86 -19.08 14.39
C PRO A 280 -21.81 -19.76 13.04
N ASP A 281 -21.64 -18.99 11.97
CA ASP A 281 -21.60 -19.49 10.59
C ASP A 281 -20.22 -19.34 9.92
N ASN A 282 -19.20 -18.91 10.66
CA ASN A 282 -17.84 -18.81 10.15
C ASN A 282 -17.23 -20.20 9.99
N ALA A 283 -16.93 -20.59 8.75
CA ALA A 283 -16.46 -21.93 8.40
C ALA A 283 -15.16 -22.31 9.09
N THR A 284 -14.18 -21.39 9.11
CA THR A 284 -12.86 -21.60 9.75
C THR A 284 -12.99 -21.79 11.27
N PHE A 285 -13.89 -21.04 11.93
CA PHE A 285 -14.11 -21.19 13.38
C PHE A 285 -14.83 -22.51 13.71
N LEU A 286 -15.80 -22.91 12.89
CA LEU A 286 -16.50 -24.20 13.03
C LEU A 286 -15.55 -25.38 12.80
N ASP A 287 -14.64 -25.28 11.84
CA ASP A 287 -13.63 -26.29 11.57
C ASP A 287 -12.68 -26.49 12.76
N THR A 288 -12.10 -25.38 13.26
CA THR A 288 -11.24 -25.43 14.44
C THR A 288 -11.97 -26.04 15.65
N TYR A 289 -13.23 -25.68 15.87
CA TYR A 289 -14.00 -26.24 16.98
C TYR A 289 -14.26 -27.73 16.80
N ALA A 290 -14.63 -28.14 15.59
CA ALA A 290 -14.82 -29.56 15.27
C ALA A 290 -13.54 -30.37 15.48
N TRP A 291 -12.40 -29.85 15.07
CA TRP A 291 -11.09 -30.50 15.25
C TRP A 291 -10.75 -30.71 16.73
N ILE A 292 -10.96 -29.67 17.55
CA ILE A 292 -10.74 -29.76 19.02
C ILE A 292 -11.64 -30.82 19.64
N LEU A 293 -12.93 -30.85 19.30
CA LEU A 293 -13.87 -31.84 19.80
C LEU A 293 -13.47 -33.27 19.40
N HIS A 294 -12.99 -33.45 18.17
CA HIS A 294 -12.48 -34.75 17.70
C HIS A 294 -11.28 -35.22 18.56
N LEU A 295 -10.30 -34.33 18.80
CA LEU A 295 -9.15 -34.65 19.64
C LEU A 295 -9.52 -34.96 21.10
N GLN A 296 -10.67 -34.49 21.57
CA GLN A 296 -11.24 -34.83 22.88
C GLN A 296 -12.06 -36.13 22.88
N GLY A 297 -12.22 -36.77 21.72
CA GLY A 297 -13.08 -37.98 21.55
C GLY A 297 -14.57 -37.71 21.48
N GLN A 298 -14.99 -36.45 21.27
CA GLN A 298 -16.40 -36.04 21.13
C GLN A 298 -16.85 -36.15 19.65
N ASP A 299 -16.65 -37.32 19.05
CA ASP A 299 -16.78 -37.57 17.60
C ASP A 299 -18.14 -37.15 17.04
N TYR A 300 -19.25 -37.33 17.79
CA TYR A 300 -20.59 -36.97 17.34
C TYR A 300 -20.72 -35.46 17.15
N LEU A 301 -20.27 -34.67 18.12
CA LEU A 301 -20.28 -33.20 18.02
C LEU A 301 -19.29 -32.70 16.97
N ALA A 302 -18.12 -33.31 16.90
CA ALA A 302 -17.14 -33.00 15.86
C ALA A 302 -17.73 -33.19 14.46
N ALA A 303 -18.41 -34.30 14.21
CA ALA A 303 -19.11 -34.59 12.94
C ALA A 303 -20.17 -33.53 12.59
N PHE A 304 -20.95 -33.10 13.59
CA PHE A 304 -21.95 -32.05 13.37
C PHE A 304 -21.33 -30.72 12.95
N TYR A 305 -20.28 -30.27 13.68
CA TYR A 305 -19.66 -28.97 13.41
C TYR A 305 -18.81 -28.97 12.14
N ILE A 306 -18.11 -30.07 11.80
CA ILE A 306 -17.34 -30.13 10.54
C ILE A 306 -18.26 -30.15 9.30
N GLN A 307 -19.42 -30.83 9.37
CA GLN A 307 -20.40 -30.74 8.30
C GLN A 307 -20.97 -29.33 8.12
N LYS A 308 -21.18 -28.61 9.24
CA LYS A 308 -21.62 -27.22 9.20
C LYS A 308 -20.52 -26.32 8.62
N ALA A 309 -19.27 -26.52 8.99
CA ALA A 309 -18.12 -25.82 8.43
C ALA A 309 -18.06 -25.99 6.91
N LEU A 310 -18.14 -27.23 6.44
CA LEU A 310 -18.05 -27.53 5.01
C LEU A 310 -19.20 -26.92 4.19
N ARG A 311 -20.43 -26.84 4.74
CA ARG A 311 -21.54 -26.15 4.09
C ARG A 311 -21.38 -24.67 3.96
N ASN A 312 -20.70 -24.04 4.92
CA ASN A 312 -20.54 -22.58 5.00
C ASN A 312 -19.22 -22.10 4.34
N ALA A 313 -18.32 -23.03 4.01
CA ALA A 313 -17.00 -22.73 3.49
C ALA A 313 -17.04 -22.06 2.11
N ALA A 314 -16.29 -20.98 1.93
CA ALA A 314 -15.92 -20.46 0.63
C ALA A 314 -15.01 -21.45 -0.11
N GLU A 315 -14.89 -21.31 -1.43
CA GLU A 315 -14.12 -22.28 -2.24
C GLU A 315 -12.65 -22.37 -1.80
N GLU A 316 -12.09 -21.24 -1.40
CA GLU A 316 -10.70 -21.14 -0.95
C GLU A 316 -10.44 -21.82 0.40
N GLU A 317 -11.47 -21.96 1.25
CA GLU A 317 -11.39 -22.58 2.58
C GLU A 317 -11.61 -24.09 2.55
N LYS A 318 -12.25 -24.61 1.50
CA LYS A 318 -12.71 -26.01 1.45
C LYS A 318 -11.58 -27.02 1.52
N GLU A 319 -10.42 -26.74 0.93
CA GLU A 319 -9.35 -27.74 0.86
C GLU A 319 -8.87 -28.18 2.25
N GLU A 320 -8.74 -27.26 3.20
CA GLU A 320 -8.31 -27.56 4.56
C GLU A 320 -9.42 -28.22 5.37
N ILE A 321 -10.63 -27.69 5.30
CA ILE A 321 -11.80 -28.22 5.98
C ILE A 321 -12.12 -29.66 5.53
N VAL A 322 -11.95 -29.98 4.26
CA VAL A 322 -12.13 -31.35 3.73
C VAL A 322 -11.10 -32.32 4.31
N LYS A 323 -9.87 -31.89 4.58
CA LYS A 323 -8.87 -32.75 5.24
C LYS A 323 -9.33 -33.14 6.64
N HIS A 324 -9.79 -32.20 7.46
CA HIS A 324 -10.34 -32.45 8.78
C HIS A 324 -11.63 -33.27 8.69
N TYR A 325 -12.52 -32.97 7.74
CA TYR A 325 -13.76 -33.71 7.50
C TYR A 325 -13.49 -35.19 7.28
N LYS A 326 -12.57 -35.57 6.39
CA LYS A 326 -12.23 -36.97 6.12
C LYS A 326 -11.72 -37.68 7.36
N ILE A 327 -10.91 -37.04 8.17
CA ILE A 327 -10.37 -37.62 9.41
C ILE A 327 -11.51 -37.84 10.43
N ILE A 328 -12.32 -36.83 10.68
CA ILE A 328 -13.42 -36.86 11.65
C ILE A 328 -14.48 -37.88 11.24
N MET A 329 -14.83 -37.92 9.96
CA MET A 329 -15.86 -38.84 9.42
C MET A 329 -15.33 -40.23 9.12
N LYS A 330 -14.02 -40.48 9.30
CA LYS A 330 -13.34 -41.74 8.99
C LYS A 330 -13.54 -42.16 7.54
N GLU A 331 -13.63 -41.16 6.63
CA GLU A 331 -13.72 -41.42 5.19
C GLU A 331 -12.32 -41.63 4.60
N PRO A 332 -12.19 -42.56 3.60
CA PRO A 332 -10.91 -42.88 2.98
C PRO A 332 -10.27 -41.75 2.15
#